data_4b4d5109958234efbd00bf7ad6d67d1f
#
_entry.id   4b4d5109958234efbd00bf7ad6d67d1f
#
_cell.length_a   1.000
_cell.length_b   1.000
_cell.length_c   1.000
_cell.angle_alpha   90.00
_cell.angle_beta   90.00
_cell.angle_gamma   90.00
#
_symmetry.space_group_name_H-M   'P 1'
#
loop_
_entity.id
_entity.type
_entity.pdbx_description
1 polymer ?
#
loop_
_entity_poly.entity_id
_entity_poly.type
_entity_poly.pdbx_seq_one_letter_code
_entity_poly.pdbx_strand_id
1 'polypeptide(L)'
;MNKNLPKSSKVVVIGGGVAGTSCAYHLAKFGWKDVILLERDQLTSGTTWHAAGLLGQLGASSTITKIRKYSLDLYKELEKTTGLSTGMKQNGAITVASTKERMQELLRQATTAQLSDVEVEVLDHKRLKELYPVIYGEDLVGGVYMPKDGQADPVGVTNVLAKAARMEGAQIFEKTPVKKILTKNSRISGVET
;
A
#
# COMPACT_ATOMS: atom_id res chain seq x y z
N MET A 1 -22.96 15.04 15.29
CA MET A 1 -23.01 13.59 15.53
C MET A 1 -23.69 12.88 14.36
N ASN A 2 -23.05 11.89 13.81
CA ASN A 2 -23.61 11.13 12.69
C ASN A 2 -24.78 10.27 13.24
N LYS A 3 -26.02 10.61 12.87
CA LYS A 3 -27.26 10.01 13.41
C LYS A 3 -27.36 8.48 13.21
N ASN A 4 -26.51 7.90 12.35
CA ASN A 4 -26.54 6.48 11.98
C ASN A 4 -25.37 5.66 12.56
N LEU A 5 -24.59 6.21 13.49
CA LEU A 5 -23.48 5.46 14.10
C LEU A 5 -24.04 4.34 15.00
N PRO A 6 -23.62 3.07 14.81
CA PRO A 6 -24.08 1.97 15.64
C PRO A 6 -23.61 2.15 17.09
N LYS A 7 -24.47 1.74 18.04
CA LYS A 7 -24.17 1.83 19.49
C LYS A 7 -23.10 0.82 19.94
N SER A 8 -22.86 -0.22 19.17
CA SER A 8 -21.88 -1.26 19.46
C SER A 8 -21.28 -1.81 18.17
N SER A 9 -20.05 -2.30 18.25
CA SER A 9 -19.38 -3.00 17.17
C SER A 9 -18.35 -3.98 17.75
N LYS A 10 -18.07 -5.07 17.05
CA LYS A 10 -17.00 -6.00 17.45
C LYS A 10 -15.61 -5.46 17.20
N VAL A 11 -15.45 -4.68 16.14
CA VAL A 11 -14.16 -4.08 15.76
C VAL A 11 -14.38 -2.63 15.36
N VAL A 12 -13.54 -1.76 15.92
CA VAL A 12 -13.46 -0.35 15.53
C VAL A 12 -12.08 -0.09 14.96
N VAL A 13 -12.02 0.28 13.69
CA VAL A 13 -10.81 0.75 13.01
C VAL A 13 -10.81 2.28 13.08
N ILE A 14 -9.74 2.88 13.59
CA ILE A 14 -9.61 4.33 13.74
C ILE A 14 -8.65 4.86 12.67
N GLY A 15 -9.17 5.69 11.77
CA GLY A 15 -8.43 6.33 10.69
C GLY A 15 -8.75 5.77 9.31
N GLY A 16 -9.09 6.66 8.38
CA GLY A 16 -9.52 6.38 7.01
C GLY A 16 -8.42 6.52 5.94
N GLY A 17 -7.16 6.35 6.32
CA GLY A 17 -6.04 6.23 5.38
C GLY A 17 -5.93 4.82 4.78
N VAL A 18 -4.93 4.61 3.91
CA VAL A 18 -4.70 3.32 3.25
C VAL A 18 -4.57 2.14 4.23
N ALA A 19 -3.91 2.34 5.36
CA ALA A 19 -3.75 1.28 6.37
C ALA A 19 -5.10 0.91 7.02
N GLY A 20 -5.90 1.89 7.44
CA GLY A 20 -7.19 1.64 8.06
C GLY A 20 -8.20 1.03 7.10
N THR A 21 -8.30 1.52 5.87
CA THR A 21 -9.19 0.93 4.85
C THR A 21 -8.77 -0.49 4.47
N SER A 22 -7.47 -0.76 4.39
CA SER A 22 -6.93 -2.11 4.18
C SER A 22 -7.28 -3.03 5.36
N CYS A 23 -7.10 -2.58 6.61
CA CYS A 23 -7.51 -3.32 7.80
C CYS A 23 -9.00 -3.66 7.78
N ALA A 24 -9.86 -2.67 7.53
CA ALA A 24 -11.31 -2.88 7.49
C ALA A 24 -11.70 -3.88 6.39
N TYR A 25 -11.09 -3.76 5.20
CA TYR A 25 -11.31 -4.70 4.11
C TYR A 25 -10.93 -6.13 4.49
N HIS A 26 -9.70 -6.35 4.97
CA HIS A 26 -9.22 -7.70 5.26
C HIS A 26 -9.99 -8.34 6.43
N LEU A 27 -10.33 -7.58 7.46
CA LEU A 27 -11.16 -8.09 8.55
C LEU A 27 -12.53 -8.56 8.02
N ALA A 28 -13.21 -7.74 7.23
CA ALA A 28 -14.49 -8.10 6.64
C ALA A 28 -14.37 -9.29 5.68
N LYS A 29 -13.37 -9.31 4.79
CA LYS A 29 -13.07 -10.43 3.87
C LYS A 29 -12.81 -11.74 4.62
N PHE A 30 -12.17 -11.70 5.79
CA PHE A 30 -11.94 -12.87 6.65
C PHE A 30 -13.14 -13.26 7.51
N GLY A 31 -14.31 -12.66 7.26
CA GLY A 31 -15.57 -13.06 7.88
C GLY A 31 -15.86 -12.37 9.22
N TRP A 32 -15.06 -11.38 9.63
CA TRP A 32 -15.41 -10.57 10.79
C TRP A 32 -16.68 -9.77 10.51
N LYS A 33 -17.67 -9.91 11.39
CA LYS A 33 -18.91 -9.14 11.35
C LYS A 33 -18.80 -7.91 12.23
N ASP A 34 -19.62 -6.89 11.96
CA ASP A 34 -19.70 -5.66 12.74
C ASP A 34 -18.34 -4.93 12.80
N VAL A 35 -17.66 -4.80 11.66
CA VAL A 35 -16.46 -3.98 11.49
C VAL A 35 -16.88 -2.57 11.13
N ILE A 36 -16.47 -1.59 11.93
CA ILE A 36 -16.65 -0.17 11.62
C ILE A 36 -15.31 0.53 11.49
N LEU A 37 -15.21 1.47 10.55
CA LEU A 37 -14.09 2.39 10.41
C LEU A 37 -14.57 3.80 10.69
N LEU A 38 -13.86 4.51 11.56
CA LEU A 38 -14.13 5.89 11.93
C LEU A 38 -13.01 6.79 11.42
N GLU A 39 -13.35 7.75 10.59
CA GLU A 39 -12.43 8.78 10.10
C GLU A 39 -12.89 10.16 10.59
N ARG A 40 -11.94 10.92 11.14
CA ARG A 40 -12.24 12.23 11.72
C ARG A 40 -12.68 13.28 10.69
N ASP A 41 -12.20 13.15 9.44
CA ASP A 41 -12.49 14.07 8.36
C ASP A 41 -13.01 13.28 7.14
N GLN A 42 -12.34 13.33 6.01
CA GLN A 42 -12.60 12.53 4.81
C GLN A 42 -11.57 11.42 4.69
N LEU A 43 -11.93 10.35 4.00
CA LEU A 43 -10.94 9.32 3.65
C LEU A 43 -9.73 9.99 2.97
N THR A 44 -8.54 9.51 3.29
CA THR A 44 -7.25 10.00 2.76
C THR A 44 -6.75 11.34 3.28
N SER A 45 -7.56 12.13 3.99
CA SER A 45 -7.20 13.50 4.42
C SER A 45 -5.95 13.62 5.31
N GLY A 46 -5.48 12.49 5.87
CA GLY A 46 -4.25 12.44 6.65
C GLY A 46 -3.00 12.27 5.77
N THR A 47 -2.11 11.34 6.16
CA THR A 47 -0.80 11.13 5.52
C THR A 47 -0.90 10.48 4.13
N THR A 48 -1.97 9.77 3.83
CA THR A 48 -2.10 8.94 2.62
C THR A 48 -1.94 9.76 1.33
N TRP A 49 -2.59 10.90 1.20
CA TRP A 49 -2.53 11.70 -0.03
C TRP A 49 -1.17 12.36 -0.30
N HIS A 50 -0.28 12.40 0.72
CA HIS A 50 1.08 12.89 0.57
C HIS A 50 2.06 11.80 0.07
N ALA A 51 1.62 10.55 -0.02
CA ALA A 51 2.50 9.46 -0.42
C ALA A 51 2.89 9.57 -1.90
N ALA A 52 4.13 9.24 -2.23
CA ALA A 52 4.63 9.26 -3.60
C ALA A 52 3.99 8.21 -4.52
N GLY A 53 3.26 7.26 -3.96
CA GLY A 53 2.57 6.22 -4.72
C GLY A 53 3.48 5.17 -5.35
N LEU A 54 4.74 5.07 -4.94
CA LEU A 54 5.68 4.09 -5.50
C LEU A 54 5.32 2.68 -5.01
N LEU A 55 5.25 1.74 -5.94
CA LEU A 55 4.96 0.34 -5.70
C LEU A 55 6.19 -0.51 -6.05
N GLY A 56 6.88 -1.01 -5.02
CA GLY A 56 8.01 -1.91 -5.19
C GLY A 56 7.71 -3.29 -4.62
N GLN A 57 8.12 -4.35 -5.31
CA GLN A 57 7.91 -5.72 -4.87
C GLN A 57 8.93 -6.16 -3.82
N LEU A 58 10.21 -5.84 -4.02
CA LEU A 58 11.28 -6.25 -3.12
C LEU A 58 11.24 -5.47 -1.81
N GLY A 59 11.20 -6.19 -0.70
CA GLY A 59 11.27 -5.66 0.65
C GLY A 59 12.58 -6.04 1.37
N ALA A 60 12.77 -5.47 2.57
CA ALA A 60 13.94 -5.75 3.41
C ALA A 60 13.99 -7.20 3.95
N SER A 61 12.90 -7.94 3.87
CA SER A 61 12.81 -9.36 4.24
C SER A 61 11.87 -10.11 3.32
N SER A 62 11.93 -11.44 3.33
CA SER A 62 11.03 -12.30 2.56
C SER A 62 9.56 -12.07 2.93
N THR A 63 9.27 -11.82 4.21
CA THR A 63 7.91 -11.50 4.67
C THR A 63 7.40 -10.19 4.07
N ILE A 64 8.20 -9.14 4.10
CA ILE A 64 7.83 -7.85 3.49
C ILE A 64 7.68 -7.97 1.98
N THR A 65 8.55 -8.74 1.32
CA THR A 65 8.42 -9.02 -0.12
C THR A 65 7.09 -9.71 -0.45
N LYS A 66 6.71 -10.72 0.33
CA LYS A 66 5.40 -11.39 0.17
C LYS A 66 4.22 -10.44 0.33
N ILE A 67 4.25 -9.57 1.35
CA ILE A 67 3.19 -8.58 1.58
C ILE A 67 3.11 -7.58 0.41
N ARG A 68 4.24 -7.10 -0.09
CA ARG A 68 4.29 -6.17 -1.22
C ARG A 68 3.76 -6.81 -2.51
N LYS A 69 4.19 -8.03 -2.83
CA LYS A 69 3.66 -8.79 -3.99
C LYS A 69 2.14 -8.98 -3.87
N TYR A 70 1.67 -9.43 -2.70
CA TYR A 70 0.24 -9.55 -2.42
C TYR A 70 -0.51 -8.24 -2.64
N SER A 71 0.04 -7.10 -2.21
CA SER A 71 -0.60 -5.79 -2.37
C SER A 71 -0.77 -5.41 -3.85
N LEU A 72 0.25 -5.68 -4.69
CA LEU A 72 0.14 -5.41 -6.13
C LEU A 72 -0.95 -6.26 -6.80
N ASP A 73 -1.01 -7.54 -6.47
CA ASP A 73 -2.03 -8.44 -7.02
C ASP A 73 -3.42 -8.07 -6.51
N LEU A 74 -3.54 -7.73 -5.23
CA LEU A 74 -4.78 -7.26 -4.63
C LEU A 74 -5.33 -6.01 -5.32
N TYR A 75 -4.48 -5.03 -5.63
CA TYR A 75 -4.93 -3.79 -6.28
C TYR A 75 -5.53 -4.08 -7.65
N LYS A 76 -4.92 -4.97 -8.45
CA LYS A 76 -5.47 -5.43 -9.74
C LYS A 76 -6.82 -6.14 -9.60
N GLU A 77 -6.94 -7.00 -8.59
CA GLU A 77 -8.18 -7.72 -8.29
C GLU A 77 -9.28 -6.74 -7.90
N LEU A 78 -8.97 -5.80 -7.01
CA LEU A 78 -9.94 -4.85 -6.49
C LEU A 78 -10.40 -3.82 -7.53
N GLU A 79 -9.57 -3.42 -8.49
CA GLU A 79 -10.02 -2.60 -9.62
C GLU A 79 -11.15 -3.30 -10.39
N LYS A 80 -10.97 -4.60 -10.66
CA LYS A 80 -11.96 -5.39 -11.38
C LYS A 80 -13.27 -5.56 -10.60
N THR A 81 -13.17 -5.84 -9.31
CA THR A 81 -14.34 -6.12 -8.46
C THR A 81 -15.08 -4.87 -8.06
N THR A 82 -14.37 -3.77 -7.79
CA THR A 82 -15.00 -2.51 -7.38
C THR A 82 -15.40 -1.62 -8.55
N GLY A 83 -14.79 -1.77 -9.72
CA GLY A 83 -14.96 -0.86 -10.85
C GLY A 83 -14.35 0.53 -10.63
N LEU A 84 -13.51 0.71 -9.59
CA LEU A 84 -12.76 1.95 -9.34
C LEU A 84 -11.30 1.73 -9.72
N SER A 85 -10.61 2.79 -10.15
CA SER A 85 -9.19 2.73 -10.47
C SER A 85 -8.33 3.03 -9.25
N THR A 86 -7.25 2.26 -9.09
CA THR A 86 -6.14 2.56 -8.17
C THR A 86 -5.12 3.50 -8.80
N GLY A 87 -5.26 3.83 -10.08
CA GLY A 87 -4.25 4.53 -10.86
C GLY A 87 -2.96 3.72 -11.06
N MET A 88 -3.00 2.40 -10.85
CA MET A 88 -1.81 1.54 -10.90
C MET A 88 -1.25 1.44 -12.32
N LYS A 89 0.04 1.72 -12.43
CA LYS A 89 0.84 1.55 -13.66
C LYS A 89 2.10 0.78 -13.33
N GLN A 90 2.24 -0.41 -13.93
CA GLN A 90 3.47 -1.21 -13.81
C GLN A 90 4.41 -0.84 -14.95
N ASN A 91 5.10 0.27 -14.80
CA ASN A 91 6.06 0.80 -15.77
C ASN A 91 7.51 0.52 -15.37
N GLY A 92 7.70 -0.29 -14.35
CA GLY A 92 9.00 -0.67 -13.83
C GLY A 92 9.61 0.39 -12.90
N ALA A 93 10.68 -0.02 -12.21
CA ALA A 93 11.52 0.86 -11.43
C ALA A 93 12.99 0.58 -11.68
N ILE A 94 13.78 1.62 -11.85
CA ILE A 94 15.23 1.55 -12.02
C ILE A 94 15.88 2.13 -10.75
N THR A 95 16.82 1.37 -10.18
CA THR A 95 17.70 1.86 -9.12
C THR A 95 19.13 1.87 -9.64
N VAL A 96 19.80 3.03 -9.57
CA VAL A 96 21.14 3.24 -10.10
C VAL A 96 22.21 3.26 -9.02
N ALA A 97 23.45 2.98 -9.42
CA ALA A 97 24.63 3.04 -8.58
C ALA A 97 25.67 3.99 -9.21
N SER A 98 26.10 4.99 -8.44
CA SER A 98 27.20 5.91 -8.78
C SER A 98 28.55 5.46 -8.21
N THR A 99 28.58 4.43 -7.36
CA THR A 99 29.82 3.84 -6.84
C THR A 99 29.84 2.33 -7.00
N LYS A 100 31.04 1.73 -6.99
CA LYS A 100 31.20 0.27 -7.05
C LYS A 100 30.58 -0.43 -5.84
N GLU A 101 30.68 0.14 -4.65
CA GLU A 101 30.10 -0.38 -3.41
C GLU A 101 28.58 -0.41 -3.49
N ARG A 102 27.99 0.67 -4.02
CA ARG A 102 26.53 0.70 -4.25
C ARG A 102 26.10 -0.33 -5.28
N MET A 103 26.89 -0.54 -6.33
CA MET A 103 26.59 -1.58 -7.32
C MET A 103 26.63 -2.98 -6.72
N GLN A 104 27.63 -3.28 -5.86
CA GLN A 104 27.67 -4.56 -5.14
C GLN A 104 26.44 -4.78 -4.27
N GLU A 105 25.96 -3.75 -3.59
CA GLU A 105 24.72 -3.83 -2.81
C GLU A 105 23.50 -4.09 -3.71
N LEU A 106 23.41 -3.45 -4.88
CA LEU A 106 22.34 -3.70 -5.83
C LEU A 106 22.37 -5.13 -6.40
N LEU A 107 23.56 -5.66 -6.67
CA LEU A 107 23.72 -7.07 -7.10
C LEU A 107 23.25 -8.05 -6.01
N ARG A 108 23.58 -7.78 -4.75
CA ARG A 108 23.06 -8.56 -3.61
C ARG A 108 21.53 -8.48 -3.51
N GLN A 109 20.96 -7.30 -3.71
CA GLN A 109 19.50 -7.12 -3.74
C GLN A 109 18.87 -7.87 -4.92
N ALA A 110 19.49 -7.85 -6.11
CA ALA A 110 19.03 -8.60 -7.27
C ALA A 110 18.99 -10.11 -7.00
N THR A 111 20.04 -10.65 -6.37
CA THR A 111 20.05 -12.06 -5.94
C THR A 111 18.92 -12.37 -4.96
N THR A 112 18.69 -11.51 -3.98
CA THR A 112 17.58 -11.66 -3.03
C THR A 112 16.22 -11.59 -3.72
N ALA A 113 16.07 -10.71 -4.73
CA ALA A 113 14.86 -10.59 -5.52
C ALA A 113 14.55 -11.90 -6.26
N GLN A 114 15.54 -12.49 -6.94
CA GLN A 114 15.42 -13.78 -7.63
C GLN A 114 14.98 -14.91 -6.69
N LEU A 115 15.59 -14.99 -5.50
CA LEU A 115 15.21 -15.97 -4.47
C LEU A 115 13.78 -15.80 -3.93
N SER A 116 13.17 -14.63 -4.19
CA SER A 116 11.80 -14.29 -3.79
C SER A 116 10.83 -14.26 -4.97
N ASP A 117 11.21 -14.80 -6.13
CA ASP A 117 10.44 -14.76 -7.38
C ASP A 117 10.06 -13.32 -7.79
N VAL A 118 10.95 -12.37 -7.56
CA VAL A 118 10.85 -11.00 -8.07
C VAL A 118 11.75 -10.87 -9.28
N GLU A 119 11.14 -10.52 -10.41
CA GLU A 119 11.85 -10.31 -11.66
C GLU A 119 12.78 -9.09 -11.54
N VAL A 120 14.03 -9.26 -11.91
CA VAL A 120 15.07 -8.24 -11.82
C VAL A 120 16.06 -8.39 -12.97
N GLU A 121 16.45 -7.29 -13.59
CA GLU A 121 17.49 -7.20 -14.61
C GLU A 121 18.62 -6.32 -14.08
N VAL A 122 19.87 -6.80 -14.22
CA VAL A 122 21.06 -5.99 -13.92
C VAL A 122 21.40 -5.17 -15.15
N LEU A 123 21.57 -3.86 -14.97
CA LEU A 123 21.76 -2.91 -16.05
C LEU A 123 23.20 -2.44 -16.15
N ASP A 124 23.76 -2.51 -17.35
CA ASP A 124 24.94 -1.74 -17.77
C ASP A 124 24.53 -0.36 -18.30
N HIS A 125 25.51 0.47 -18.68
CA HIS A 125 25.27 1.82 -19.21
C HIS A 125 24.39 1.83 -20.46
N LYS A 126 24.62 0.89 -21.38
CA LYS A 126 23.86 0.82 -22.64
C LYS A 126 22.40 0.53 -22.36
N ARG A 127 22.15 -0.50 -21.55
CA ARG A 127 20.80 -0.93 -21.22
C ARG A 127 20.04 0.11 -20.38
N LEU A 128 20.75 0.81 -19.49
CA LEU A 128 20.20 1.90 -18.72
C LEU A 128 19.71 3.05 -19.63
N LYS A 129 20.53 3.42 -20.64
CA LYS A 129 20.19 4.45 -21.60
C LYS A 129 19.04 4.06 -22.52
N GLU A 130 18.94 2.79 -22.89
CA GLU A 130 17.80 2.26 -23.66
C GLU A 130 16.49 2.35 -22.89
N LEU A 131 16.49 1.96 -21.60
CA LEU A 131 15.30 2.00 -20.76
C LEU A 131 14.90 3.42 -20.34
N TYR A 132 15.88 4.30 -20.12
CA TYR A 132 15.64 5.67 -19.69
C TYR A 132 16.55 6.66 -20.44
N PRO A 133 16.17 7.05 -21.68
CA PRO A 133 17.03 7.84 -22.58
C PRO A 133 17.47 9.20 -22.04
N VAL A 134 16.69 9.80 -21.12
CA VAL A 134 16.99 11.12 -20.54
C VAL A 134 17.96 11.07 -19.35
N ILE A 135 18.38 9.86 -18.92
CA ILE A 135 19.32 9.74 -17.81
C ILE A 135 20.71 10.23 -18.21
N TYR A 136 21.34 11.03 -17.35
CA TYR A 136 22.76 11.31 -17.43
C TYR A 136 23.50 10.15 -16.77
N GLY A 137 24.19 9.35 -17.56
CA GLY A 137 24.72 8.06 -17.10
C GLY A 137 26.24 7.99 -17.00
N GLU A 138 26.99 9.06 -17.33
CA GLU A 138 28.46 9.03 -17.37
C GLU A 138 29.10 8.82 -16.00
N ASP A 139 28.43 9.20 -14.93
CA ASP A 139 28.85 9.03 -13.55
C ASP A 139 28.28 7.77 -12.87
N LEU A 140 27.52 6.95 -13.60
CA LEU A 140 26.91 5.75 -13.08
C LEU A 140 27.75 4.51 -13.36
N VAL A 141 27.84 3.62 -12.39
CA VAL A 141 28.48 2.30 -12.55
C VAL A 141 27.54 1.28 -13.19
N GLY A 142 26.24 1.44 -12.99
CA GLY A 142 25.19 0.56 -13.48
C GLY A 142 23.92 0.69 -12.65
N GLY A 143 23.05 -0.32 -12.72
CA GLY A 143 21.80 -0.32 -11.96
C GLY A 143 21.10 -1.66 -11.96
N VAL A 144 19.89 -1.67 -11.40
CA VAL A 144 18.95 -2.79 -11.48
C VAL A 144 17.58 -2.28 -11.90
N TYR A 145 16.87 -3.08 -12.68
CA TYR A 145 15.52 -2.82 -13.15
C TYR A 145 14.57 -3.91 -12.66
N MET A 146 13.48 -3.49 -12.08
CA MET A 146 12.36 -4.35 -11.66
C MET A 146 11.14 -4.06 -12.51
N PRO A 147 10.86 -4.84 -13.55
CA PRO A 147 9.86 -4.52 -14.58
C PRO A 147 8.43 -4.51 -14.05
N LYS A 148 8.15 -5.26 -12.97
CA LYS A 148 6.81 -5.36 -12.37
C LYS A 148 6.57 -4.36 -11.24
N ASP A 149 7.56 -3.55 -10.88
CA ASP A 149 7.38 -2.40 -10.01
C ASP A 149 6.65 -1.28 -10.77
N GLY A 150 6.20 -0.26 -10.05
CA GLY A 150 5.47 0.83 -10.68
C GLY A 150 4.98 1.87 -9.71
N GLN A 151 3.83 2.43 -10.02
CA GLN A 151 3.19 3.47 -9.20
C GLN A 151 1.68 3.29 -9.17
N ALA A 152 1.03 3.86 -8.14
CA ALA A 152 -0.42 3.99 -8.04
C ALA A 152 -0.80 5.34 -7.44
N ASP A 153 -2.06 5.72 -7.57
CA ASP A 153 -2.61 6.87 -6.86
C ASP A 153 -2.98 6.44 -5.41
N PRO A 154 -2.33 7.00 -4.38
CA PRO A 154 -2.63 6.63 -3.00
C PRO A 154 -4.08 6.89 -2.60
N VAL A 155 -4.71 7.93 -3.15
CA VAL A 155 -6.12 8.26 -2.94
C VAL A 155 -7.00 7.22 -3.62
N GLY A 156 -6.71 6.88 -4.87
CA GLY A 156 -7.40 5.83 -5.63
C GLY A 156 -7.35 4.49 -4.93
N VAL A 157 -6.16 4.04 -4.50
CA VAL A 157 -5.97 2.80 -3.73
C VAL A 157 -6.84 2.78 -2.47
N THR A 158 -6.86 3.88 -1.72
CA THR A 158 -7.64 3.96 -0.48
C THR A 158 -9.14 3.89 -0.75
N ASN A 159 -9.62 4.58 -1.78
CA ASN A 159 -11.03 4.55 -2.17
C ASN A 159 -11.47 3.17 -2.68
N VAL A 160 -10.62 2.49 -3.43
CA VAL A 160 -10.86 1.11 -3.88
C VAL A 160 -10.97 0.17 -2.68
N LEU A 161 -10.03 0.24 -1.73
CA LEU A 161 -10.06 -0.56 -0.49
C LEU A 161 -11.29 -0.25 0.36
N ALA A 162 -11.67 1.02 0.49
CA ALA A 162 -12.86 1.43 1.23
C ALA A 162 -14.15 0.91 0.58
N LYS A 163 -14.25 0.96 -0.75
CA LYS A 163 -15.39 0.38 -1.47
C LYS A 163 -15.44 -1.13 -1.29
N ALA A 164 -14.31 -1.81 -1.46
CA ALA A 164 -14.22 -3.25 -1.24
C ALA A 164 -14.60 -3.64 0.20
N ALA A 165 -14.13 -2.90 1.21
CA ALA A 165 -14.52 -3.11 2.61
C ALA A 165 -16.04 -3.01 2.81
N ARG A 166 -16.69 -2.01 2.20
CA ARG A 166 -18.17 -1.87 2.25
C ARG A 166 -18.88 -3.04 1.55
N MET A 167 -18.36 -3.52 0.43
CA MET A 167 -18.91 -4.69 -0.29
C MET A 167 -18.84 -5.95 0.57
N GLU A 168 -17.81 -6.09 1.40
CA GLU A 168 -17.65 -7.19 2.39
C GLU A 168 -18.43 -6.95 3.70
N GLY A 169 -19.17 -5.84 3.82
CA GLY A 169 -20.05 -5.55 4.95
C GLY A 169 -19.46 -4.66 6.04
N ALA A 170 -18.25 -4.10 5.88
CA ALA A 170 -17.75 -3.09 6.81
C ALA A 170 -18.48 -1.76 6.62
N GLN A 171 -18.69 -1.03 7.73
CA GLN A 171 -19.28 0.30 7.71
C GLN A 171 -18.20 1.36 7.89
N ILE A 172 -18.22 2.41 7.08
CA ILE A 172 -17.23 3.49 7.12
C ILE A 172 -17.93 4.81 7.37
N PHE A 173 -17.54 5.48 8.43
CA PHE A 173 -18.08 6.76 8.87
C PHE A 173 -17.00 7.84 8.82
N GLU A 174 -17.17 8.79 7.92
CA GLU A 174 -16.35 10.00 7.82
C GLU A 174 -16.89 11.08 8.75
N LYS A 175 -16.12 12.14 8.98
CA LYS A 175 -16.46 13.27 9.89
C LYS A 175 -16.86 12.79 11.28
N THR A 176 -16.21 11.72 11.73
CA THR A 176 -16.50 11.06 13.00
C THR A 176 -15.21 10.90 13.80
N PRO A 177 -14.74 11.97 14.46
CA PRO A 177 -13.49 11.94 15.22
C PRO A 177 -13.61 11.08 16.47
N VAL A 178 -12.66 10.17 16.66
CA VAL A 178 -12.50 9.47 17.94
C VAL A 178 -11.69 10.36 18.88
N LYS A 179 -12.31 10.77 19.99
CA LYS A 179 -11.70 11.63 21.00
C LYS A 179 -10.96 10.84 22.09
N LYS A 180 -11.51 9.66 22.42
CA LYS A 180 -10.97 8.84 23.49
C LYS A 180 -11.23 7.35 23.25
N ILE A 181 -10.27 6.52 23.64
CA ILE A 181 -10.47 5.07 23.76
C ILE A 181 -10.90 4.79 25.18
N LEU A 182 -12.05 4.14 25.34
CA LEU A 182 -12.63 3.80 26.62
C LEU A 182 -12.13 2.44 27.06
N THR A 183 -11.75 2.33 28.34
CA THR A 183 -11.28 1.08 28.96
C THR A 183 -12.07 0.78 30.20
N LYS A 184 -12.33 -0.52 30.45
CA LYS A 184 -12.93 -1.03 31.67
C LYS A 184 -12.19 -2.31 32.07
N ASN A 185 -11.73 -2.39 33.31
CA ASN A 185 -10.97 -3.56 33.82
C ASN A 185 -9.78 -3.92 32.92
N SER A 186 -8.97 -2.93 32.52
CA SER A 186 -7.80 -3.07 31.63
C SER A 186 -8.09 -3.64 30.24
N ARG A 187 -9.36 -3.60 29.80
CA ARG A 187 -9.78 -4.00 28.44
C ARG A 187 -10.45 -2.84 27.73
N ILE A 188 -10.28 -2.78 26.41
CA ILE A 188 -11.01 -1.81 25.58
C ILE A 188 -12.51 -2.12 25.65
N SER A 189 -13.32 -1.11 25.97
CA SER A 189 -14.76 -1.22 26.08
C SER A 189 -15.50 -0.41 25.01
N GLY A 190 -14.82 0.47 24.31
CA GLY A 190 -15.38 1.28 23.24
C GLY A 190 -14.54 2.50 22.90
N VAL A 191 -15.12 3.40 22.12
CA VAL A 191 -14.57 4.71 21.77
C VAL A 191 -15.60 5.81 21.98
N GLU A 192 -15.12 6.99 22.31
CA GLU A 192 -15.92 8.23 22.37
C GLU A 192 -15.69 9.03 21.09
N THR A 193 -16.77 9.46 20.41
CA THR A 193 -16.74 10.22 19.15
C THR A 193 -17.28 11.63 19.31
#